data_f225645bfa88e970886a1471bf425515
#
_entry.id   f225645bfa88e970886a1471bf425515
#
_cell.length_a   1.000
_cell.length_b   1.000
_cell.length_c   1.000
_cell.angle_alpha   90.00
_cell.angle_beta   90.00
_cell.angle_gamma   90.00
#
_symmetry.space_group_name_H-M   'P 1'
#
loop_
_entity.id
_entity.type
_entity.pdbx_description
1 polymer ?
#
loop_
_entity_poly.entity_id
_entity_poly.type
_entity_poly.pdbx_seq_one_letter_code
_entity_poly.pdbx_strand_id
1 'polypeptide(L)'
;YNTGRRINNGFVRLGHNVLTVSDRDILHNNKKINDLAGSKTLQKAIKNNYKNFKPDLIILGHADNVSIETLNEFKKDKILIGQWFLDPLSRFGPDYSNNKFRILNKDKLIDSTFLTTDPKSLDFKLHNSYFIPNPCDESFEVLKNYESDCENDLFFAMSHGVHRGELKKGKLDNREFFINKLIKKNQNIKFDIYGMNNIQPIWSSDFLHK
;
A
#
# COMPACT_ATOMS: atom_id res chain seq x y z
N TYR A 1 -9.56 -3.90 -3.45
CA TYR A 1 -8.70 -3.74 -4.64
C TYR A 1 -7.33 -3.32 -4.17
N ASN A 2 -6.31 -4.08 -4.49
CA ASN A 2 -4.97 -3.75 -4.09
C ASN A 2 -4.21 -3.11 -5.26
N THR A 3 -3.27 -2.27 -4.95
CA THR A 3 -2.47 -1.53 -5.91
C THR A 3 -1.58 -2.44 -6.74
N GLY A 4 -1.17 -3.60 -6.21
CA GLY A 4 -0.45 -4.62 -6.97
C GLY A 4 -1.23 -5.08 -8.20
N ARG A 5 -2.55 -5.21 -8.10
CA ARG A 5 -3.40 -5.56 -9.24
C ARG A 5 -3.44 -4.45 -10.31
N ARG A 6 -3.47 -3.18 -9.90
CA ARG A 6 -3.42 -2.05 -10.85
C ARG A 6 -2.12 -2.05 -11.64
N ILE A 7 -1.00 -2.25 -10.97
CA ILE A 7 0.33 -2.38 -11.60
C ILE A 7 0.36 -3.59 -12.53
N ASN A 8 -0.12 -4.75 -12.08
CA ASN A 8 -0.22 -5.97 -12.90
C ASN A 8 -1.00 -5.69 -14.20
N ASN A 9 -2.19 -5.11 -14.08
CA ASN A 9 -3.03 -4.81 -15.24
C ASN A 9 -2.33 -3.83 -16.19
N GLY A 10 -1.60 -2.86 -15.67
CA GLY A 10 -0.80 -1.93 -16.46
C GLY A 10 0.25 -2.66 -17.30
N PHE A 11 1.01 -3.56 -16.71
CA PHE A 11 1.99 -4.35 -17.43
C PHE A 11 1.35 -5.28 -18.49
N VAL A 12 0.21 -5.91 -18.16
CA VAL A 12 -0.52 -6.74 -19.13
C VAL A 12 -0.97 -5.92 -20.35
N ARG A 13 -1.49 -4.69 -20.12
CA ARG A 13 -1.88 -3.79 -21.23
C ARG A 13 -0.71 -3.34 -22.10
N LEU A 14 0.48 -3.24 -21.49
CA LEU A 14 1.72 -2.96 -22.24
C LEU A 14 2.26 -4.19 -23.00
N GLY A 15 1.56 -5.32 -22.97
CA GLY A 15 1.93 -6.54 -23.70
C GLY A 15 2.90 -7.47 -22.97
N HIS A 16 3.15 -7.24 -21.68
CA HIS A 16 4.02 -8.10 -20.89
C HIS A 16 3.27 -9.32 -20.35
N ASN A 17 3.98 -10.46 -20.26
CA ASN A 17 3.52 -11.60 -19.50
C ASN A 17 3.75 -11.33 -18.01
N VAL A 18 2.71 -11.45 -17.19
CA VAL A 18 2.79 -11.14 -15.77
C VAL A 18 2.36 -12.32 -14.91
N LEU A 19 3.20 -12.70 -13.97
CA LEU A 19 2.87 -13.65 -12.92
C LEU A 19 2.77 -12.94 -11.58
N THR A 20 1.57 -12.91 -11.01
CA THR A 20 1.33 -12.30 -9.69
C THR A 20 1.46 -13.36 -8.59
N VAL A 21 2.25 -13.05 -7.57
CA VAL A 21 2.43 -13.89 -6.39
C VAL A 21 2.03 -13.11 -5.14
N SER A 22 1.02 -13.58 -4.42
CA SER A 22 0.61 -13.00 -3.14
C SER A 22 1.32 -13.72 -1.99
N ASP A 23 2.28 -13.06 -1.38
CA ASP A 23 3.01 -13.59 -0.22
C ASP A 23 2.08 -13.84 0.98
N ARG A 24 1.13 -12.95 1.22
CA ARG A 24 0.17 -13.05 2.32
C ARG A 24 -0.79 -14.24 2.16
N ASP A 25 -1.30 -14.46 0.95
CA ASP A 25 -2.22 -15.57 0.70
C ASP A 25 -1.51 -16.92 0.82
N ILE A 26 -0.27 -17.01 0.31
CA ILE A 26 0.54 -18.21 0.45
C ILE A 26 0.81 -18.50 1.94
N LEU A 27 1.18 -17.50 2.73
CA LEU A 27 1.38 -17.67 4.18
C LEU A 27 0.10 -18.09 4.89
N HIS A 28 -1.01 -17.43 4.58
CA HIS A 28 -2.28 -17.71 5.25
C HIS A 28 -2.77 -19.14 4.98
N ASN A 29 -2.65 -19.58 3.73
CA ASN A 29 -3.21 -20.86 3.28
C ASN A 29 -2.28 -22.07 3.51
N ASN A 30 -1.01 -21.85 3.89
CA ASN A 30 -0.01 -22.93 3.98
C ASN A 30 0.61 -23.08 5.39
N LYS A 31 -0.12 -22.75 6.43
CA LYS A 31 0.31 -23.01 7.80
C LYS A 31 0.28 -24.51 8.08
N LYS A 32 1.44 -25.11 8.43
CA LYS A 32 1.61 -26.53 8.73
C LYS A 32 2.33 -26.68 10.06
N ILE A 33 2.23 -27.87 10.68
CA ILE A 33 2.90 -28.18 11.96
C ILE A 33 4.41 -27.86 11.90
N ASN A 34 5.07 -28.15 10.79
CA ASN A 34 6.51 -27.90 10.58
C ASN A 34 6.85 -26.51 10.02
N ASP A 35 5.84 -25.69 9.74
CA ASP A 35 5.96 -24.34 9.19
C ASP A 35 4.75 -23.49 9.64
N LEU A 36 4.67 -23.25 10.96
CA LEU A 36 3.54 -22.56 11.59
C LEU A 36 3.30 -21.16 11.02
N ALA A 37 4.34 -20.50 10.56
CA ALA A 37 4.27 -19.21 9.90
C ALA A 37 4.05 -19.31 8.39
N GLY A 38 4.15 -20.50 7.77
CA GLY A 38 4.08 -20.67 6.31
C GLY A 38 5.29 -20.11 5.54
N SER A 39 6.31 -19.64 6.25
CA SER A 39 7.45 -18.92 5.67
C SER A 39 8.31 -19.78 4.74
N LYS A 40 8.64 -21.01 5.15
CA LYS A 40 9.41 -21.94 4.33
C LYS A 40 8.68 -22.30 3.04
N THR A 41 7.36 -22.55 3.16
CA THR A 41 6.49 -22.84 2.03
C THR A 41 6.42 -21.65 1.07
N LEU A 42 6.34 -20.42 1.59
CA LEU A 42 6.38 -19.20 0.79
C LEU A 42 7.67 -19.10 -0.01
N GLN A 43 8.84 -19.19 0.66
CA GLN A 43 10.13 -19.07 -0.05
C GLN A 43 10.26 -20.14 -1.14
N LYS A 44 9.85 -21.38 -0.85
CA LYS A 44 9.85 -22.47 -1.84
C LYS A 44 8.92 -22.16 -3.02
N ALA A 45 7.72 -21.67 -2.78
CA ALA A 45 6.77 -21.30 -3.83
C ALA A 45 7.30 -20.18 -4.72
N ILE A 46 7.88 -19.14 -4.12
CA ILE A 46 8.49 -18.02 -4.86
C ILE A 46 9.64 -18.53 -5.76
N LYS A 47 10.55 -19.34 -5.20
CA LYS A 47 11.68 -19.89 -5.96
C LYS A 47 11.22 -20.81 -7.09
N ASN A 48 10.17 -21.61 -6.88
CA ASN A 48 9.62 -22.46 -7.94
C ASN A 48 8.98 -21.61 -9.06
N ASN A 49 8.19 -20.59 -8.68
CA ASN A 49 7.61 -19.67 -9.65
C ASN A 49 8.69 -18.95 -10.45
N TYR A 50 9.75 -18.49 -9.80
CA TYR A 50 10.90 -17.87 -10.46
C TYR A 50 11.54 -18.79 -11.48
N LYS A 51 11.85 -20.04 -11.11
CA LYS A 51 12.46 -21.03 -12.00
C LYS A 51 11.59 -21.37 -13.20
N ASN A 52 10.27 -21.47 -13.01
CA ASN A 52 9.34 -21.86 -14.07
C ASN A 52 9.00 -20.70 -15.00
N PHE A 53 8.81 -19.52 -14.45
CA PHE A 53 8.39 -18.32 -15.20
C PHE A 53 9.58 -17.62 -15.87
N LYS A 54 10.77 -17.68 -15.24
CA LYS A 54 12.00 -17.02 -15.72
C LYS A 54 11.78 -15.53 -16.04
N PRO A 55 11.42 -14.71 -15.06
CA PRO A 55 11.10 -13.30 -15.29
C PRO A 55 12.34 -12.51 -15.70
N ASP A 56 12.15 -11.48 -16.51
CA ASP A 56 13.17 -10.45 -16.80
C ASP A 56 13.20 -9.38 -15.71
N LEU A 57 12.07 -9.18 -15.04
CA LEU A 57 11.88 -8.16 -14.01
C LEU A 57 11.02 -8.71 -12.87
N ILE A 58 11.41 -8.43 -11.64
CA ILE A 58 10.60 -8.67 -10.43
C ILE A 58 10.19 -7.32 -9.86
N ILE A 59 8.90 -7.13 -9.61
CA ILE A 59 8.38 -5.96 -8.90
C ILE A 59 7.87 -6.39 -7.53
N LEU A 60 8.50 -5.90 -6.49
CA LEU A 60 8.08 -6.10 -5.12
C LEU A 60 7.07 -5.00 -4.74
N GLY A 61 5.89 -5.41 -4.24
CA GLY A 61 5.06 -4.52 -3.44
C GLY A 61 5.68 -4.36 -2.06
N HIS A 62 4.89 -4.50 -1.00
CA HIS A 62 5.47 -4.53 0.35
C HIS A 62 6.42 -5.72 0.54
N ALA A 63 6.01 -6.91 0.08
CA ALA A 63 6.80 -8.13 0.07
C ALA A 63 7.59 -8.37 1.38
N ASP A 64 6.92 -8.11 2.53
CA ASP A 64 7.54 -8.14 3.85
C ASP A 64 8.00 -9.55 4.25
N ASN A 65 7.37 -10.55 3.67
CA ASN A 65 7.61 -11.96 3.98
C ASN A 65 8.59 -12.63 3.00
N VAL A 66 9.05 -11.91 1.99
CA VAL A 66 10.09 -12.41 1.08
C VAL A 66 11.45 -12.23 1.74
N SER A 67 12.18 -13.33 1.91
CA SER A 67 13.47 -13.29 2.60
C SER A 67 14.58 -12.65 1.77
N ILE A 68 15.54 -12.04 2.46
CA ILE A 68 16.75 -11.46 1.85
C ILE A 68 17.54 -12.52 1.11
N GLU A 69 17.62 -13.75 1.64
CA GLU A 69 18.31 -14.88 1.01
C GLU A 69 17.65 -15.23 -0.34
N THR A 70 16.32 -15.21 -0.42
CA THR A 70 15.59 -15.46 -1.68
C THR A 70 15.87 -14.36 -2.70
N LEU A 71 15.89 -13.09 -2.30
CA LEU A 71 16.23 -12.00 -3.19
C LEU A 71 17.70 -12.06 -3.65
N ASN A 72 18.62 -12.43 -2.76
CA ASN A 72 20.02 -12.63 -3.12
C ASN A 72 20.22 -13.76 -4.14
N GLU A 73 19.44 -14.84 -4.06
CA GLU A 73 19.48 -15.89 -5.09
C GLU A 73 19.09 -15.35 -6.46
N PHE A 74 18.05 -14.52 -6.54
CA PHE A 74 17.61 -13.92 -7.80
C PHE A 74 18.67 -12.96 -8.37
N LYS A 75 19.32 -12.18 -7.51
CA LYS A 75 20.39 -11.26 -7.95
C LYS A 75 21.60 -11.96 -8.55
N LYS A 76 21.85 -13.25 -8.23
CA LYS A 76 22.91 -14.05 -8.88
C LYS A 76 22.68 -14.21 -10.38
N ASP A 77 21.42 -14.26 -10.79
CA ASP A 77 21.01 -14.37 -12.20
C ASP A 77 20.94 -13.00 -12.90
N LYS A 78 21.42 -11.94 -12.25
CA LYS A 78 21.41 -10.55 -12.74
C LYS A 78 20.02 -10.01 -13.09
N ILE A 79 18.97 -10.58 -12.49
CA ILE A 79 17.59 -10.12 -12.67
C ILE A 79 17.42 -8.69 -12.13
N LEU A 80 16.58 -7.89 -12.79
CA LEU A 80 16.19 -6.59 -12.29
C LEU A 80 15.11 -6.73 -11.21
N ILE A 81 15.29 -6.05 -10.09
CA ILE A 81 14.34 -6.04 -8.99
C ILE A 81 13.92 -4.60 -8.71
N GLY A 82 12.66 -4.26 -9.04
CA GLY A 82 12.03 -3.02 -8.63
C GLY A 82 11.27 -3.20 -7.32
N GLN A 83 11.12 -2.13 -6.55
CA GLN A 83 10.23 -2.08 -5.39
C GLN A 83 9.27 -0.92 -5.56
N TRP A 84 8.00 -1.17 -5.24
CA TRP A 84 7.01 -0.13 -5.17
C TRP A 84 6.46 -0.02 -3.74
N PHE A 85 6.42 1.22 -3.21
CA PHE A 85 6.04 1.46 -1.82
C PHE A 85 5.14 2.69 -1.71
N LEU A 86 3.95 2.50 -1.16
CA LEU A 86 2.92 3.52 -1.10
C LEU A 86 2.65 4.11 0.29
N ASP A 87 3.14 3.45 1.34
CA ASP A 87 2.91 3.96 2.70
C ASP A 87 3.72 5.23 2.94
N PRO A 88 3.23 6.17 3.78
CA PRO A 88 3.92 7.41 4.05
C PRO A 88 5.31 7.20 4.65
N LEU A 89 6.29 7.96 4.13
CA LEU A 89 7.67 7.98 4.59
C LEU A 89 8.06 9.33 5.23
N SER A 90 7.08 10.16 5.52
CA SER A 90 7.29 11.39 6.28
C SER A 90 7.72 11.06 7.71
N ARG A 91 8.76 11.74 8.20
CA ARG A 91 9.31 11.58 9.55
C ARG A 91 8.26 11.69 10.66
N PHE A 92 7.23 12.49 10.44
CA PHE A 92 6.13 12.70 11.38
C PHE A 92 4.88 11.90 11.03
N GLY A 93 4.96 11.06 9.99
CA GLY A 93 3.85 10.23 9.56
C GLY A 93 3.68 8.97 10.40
N PRO A 94 2.50 8.35 10.31
CA PRO A 94 2.22 7.11 11.01
C PRO A 94 3.15 5.98 10.51
N ASP A 95 3.55 5.12 11.43
CA ASP A 95 4.40 3.94 11.17
C ASP A 95 5.76 4.25 10.49
N TYR A 96 6.24 5.50 10.56
CA TYR A 96 7.47 5.95 9.88
C TYR A 96 8.65 4.99 10.08
N SER A 97 9.00 4.65 11.33
CA SER A 97 10.14 3.79 11.64
C SER A 97 10.02 2.41 11.01
N ASN A 98 8.82 1.83 11.03
CA ASN A 98 8.55 0.53 10.41
C ASN A 98 8.65 0.62 8.89
N ASN A 99 8.06 1.65 8.30
CA ASN A 99 8.07 1.86 6.85
C ASN A 99 9.49 2.10 6.34
N LYS A 100 10.26 2.92 7.04
CA LYS A 100 11.68 3.15 6.77
C LYS A 100 12.50 1.85 6.83
N PHE A 101 12.32 1.05 7.88
CA PHE A 101 13.01 -0.23 8.02
C PHE A 101 12.67 -1.19 6.87
N ARG A 102 11.40 -1.31 6.51
CA ARG A 102 10.91 -2.21 5.44
C ARG A 102 11.57 -1.91 4.09
N ILE A 103 11.81 -0.64 3.80
CA ILE A 103 12.49 -0.23 2.56
C ILE A 103 14.00 -0.45 2.68
N LEU A 104 14.63 0.08 3.72
CA LEU A 104 16.08 0.05 3.86
C LEU A 104 16.64 -1.35 3.98
N ASN A 105 15.88 -2.27 4.59
CA ASN A 105 16.30 -3.66 4.74
C ASN A 105 16.60 -4.37 3.40
N LYS A 106 15.96 -3.93 2.32
CA LYS A 106 16.10 -4.53 0.98
C LYS A 106 16.84 -3.65 -0.01
N ASP A 107 17.09 -2.38 0.32
CA ASP A 107 17.56 -1.34 -0.61
C ASP A 107 18.78 -1.76 -1.45
N LYS A 108 19.72 -2.46 -0.83
CA LYS A 108 20.95 -2.95 -1.52
C LYS A 108 20.69 -3.99 -2.62
N LEU A 109 19.53 -4.63 -2.60
CA LEU A 109 19.12 -5.66 -3.56
C LEU A 109 18.15 -5.13 -4.62
N ILE A 110 17.70 -3.89 -4.43
CA ILE A 110 16.71 -3.24 -5.29
C ILE A 110 17.43 -2.34 -6.31
N ASP A 111 17.12 -2.53 -7.59
CA ASP A 111 17.68 -1.69 -8.65
C ASP A 111 16.98 -0.33 -8.74
N SER A 112 15.68 -0.28 -8.43
CA SER A 112 14.91 0.96 -8.42
C SER A 112 13.73 0.87 -7.44
N THR A 113 13.55 1.91 -6.63
CA THR A 113 12.45 2.04 -5.68
C THR A 113 11.51 3.16 -6.11
N PHE A 114 10.23 2.83 -6.28
CA PHE A 114 9.17 3.75 -6.67
C PHE A 114 8.32 4.11 -5.45
N LEU A 115 8.20 5.39 -5.16
CA LEU A 115 7.60 5.92 -3.93
C LEU A 115 6.45 6.88 -4.23
N THR A 116 5.42 6.85 -3.40
CA THR A 116 4.38 7.91 -3.38
C THR A 116 4.76 9.10 -2.49
N THR A 117 5.86 8.99 -1.75
CA THR A 117 6.50 10.11 -1.04
C THR A 117 7.64 10.64 -1.91
N ASP A 118 7.76 11.96 -2.06
CA ASP A 118 8.87 12.56 -2.82
C ASP A 118 10.22 12.13 -2.20
N PRO A 119 11.09 11.45 -2.97
CA PRO A 119 12.41 11.04 -2.48
C PRO A 119 13.27 12.17 -1.91
N LYS A 120 13.10 13.40 -2.41
CA LYS A 120 13.82 14.58 -1.93
C LYS A 120 13.40 15.01 -0.53
N SER A 121 12.21 14.60 -0.07
CA SER A 121 11.68 14.93 1.26
C SER A 121 12.08 13.92 2.33
N LEU A 122 12.75 12.82 1.96
CA LEU A 122 13.18 11.79 2.90
C LEU A 122 14.34 12.26 3.77
N ASP A 123 14.37 11.85 5.03
CA ASP A 123 15.51 12.06 5.94
C ASP A 123 16.56 10.94 5.88
N PHE A 124 16.43 10.06 4.90
CA PHE A 124 17.38 8.97 4.62
C PHE A 124 17.57 8.83 3.11
N LYS A 125 18.67 8.18 2.73
CA LYS A 125 18.99 7.95 1.32
C LYS A 125 18.64 6.54 0.90
N LEU A 126 18.12 6.40 -0.31
CA LEU A 126 17.96 5.16 -1.04
C LEU A 126 18.94 5.11 -2.21
N HIS A 127 19.31 3.91 -2.62
CA HIS A 127 20.27 3.70 -3.71
C HIS A 127 19.76 4.34 -5.02
N ASN A 128 18.50 4.07 -5.37
CA ASN A 128 17.89 4.60 -6.58
C ASN A 128 16.38 4.73 -6.37
N SER A 129 15.85 5.94 -6.32
CA SER A 129 14.45 6.16 -5.97
C SER A 129 13.78 7.23 -6.83
N TYR A 130 12.50 6.96 -7.15
CA TYR A 130 11.68 7.79 -8.00
C TYR A 130 10.32 8.04 -7.37
N PHE A 131 9.79 9.23 -7.55
CA PHE A 131 8.40 9.52 -7.22
C PHE A 131 7.47 8.96 -8.28
N ILE A 132 6.41 8.28 -7.85
CA ILE A 132 5.26 7.95 -8.70
C ILE A 132 3.97 8.15 -7.90
N PRO A 133 2.90 8.66 -8.51
CA PRO A 133 1.60 8.74 -7.87
C PRO A 133 1.01 7.34 -7.65
N ASN A 134 -0.05 7.25 -6.83
CA ASN A 134 -0.82 6.02 -6.73
C ASN A 134 -1.40 5.67 -8.11
N PRO A 135 -1.23 4.44 -8.59
CA PRO A 135 -1.78 4.02 -9.88
C PRO A 135 -3.30 3.93 -9.79
N CYS A 136 -3.98 4.34 -10.86
CA CYS A 136 -5.37 4.02 -11.11
C CYS A 136 -5.47 2.97 -12.24
N ASP A 137 -6.64 2.38 -12.40
CA ASP A 137 -6.89 1.36 -13.40
C ASP A 137 -8.28 1.54 -14.01
N GLU A 138 -8.30 1.91 -15.27
CA GLU A 138 -9.52 2.18 -16.02
C GLU A 138 -10.47 1.00 -16.17
N SER A 139 -10.02 -0.23 -15.90
CA SER A 139 -10.87 -1.43 -15.98
C SER A 139 -11.86 -1.57 -14.82
N PHE A 140 -11.64 -0.89 -13.71
CA PHE A 140 -12.52 -0.92 -12.54
C PHE A 140 -12.72 0.44 -11.84
N GLU A 141 -11.98 1.47 -12.23
CA GLU A 141 -12.16 2.85 -11.76
C GLU A 141 -12.93 3.63 -12.82
N VAL A 142 -14.13 3.17 -13.12
CA VAL A 142 -14.96 3.65 -14.25
C VAL A 142 -16.08 4.59 -13.84
N LEU A 143 -16.28 4.83 -12.54
CA LEU A 143 -17.33 5.72 -12.07
C LEU A 143 -16.98 7.17 -12.41
N LYS A 144 -17.88 7.81 -13.15
CA LYS A 144 -17.78 9.22 -13.55
C LYS A 144 -18.89 10.03 -12.89
N ASN A 145 -19.00 9.93 -11.57
CA ASN A 145 -20.06 10.59 -10.81
C ASN A 145 -20.06 12.11 -10.96
N TYR A 146 -18.91 12.69 -11.31
CA TYR A 146 -18.79 14.13 -11.61
C TYR A 146 -19.58 14.58 -12.86
N GLU A 147 -20.01 13.65 -13.70
CA GLU A 147 -20.88 13.90 -14.89
C GLU A 147 -22.38 13.82 -14.55
N SER A 148 -22.73 13.46 -13.31
CA SER A 148 -24.11 13.27 -12.84
C SER A 148 -24.48 14.32 -11.79
N ASP A 149 -25.78 14.57 -11.61
CA ASP A 149 -26.28 15.32 -10.46
C ASP A 149 -26.03 14.49 -9.20
N CYS A 150 -25.04 14.89 -8.43
CA CYS A 150 -24.70 14.25 -7.18
C CYS A 150 -25.49 14.87 -6.01
N GLU A 151 -26.01 14.02 -5.13
CA GLU A 151 -26.74 14.44 -3.95
C GLU A 151 -25.83 15.19 -2.95
N ASN A 152 -24.54 14.86 -2.96
CA ASN A 152 -23.49 15.44 -2.14
C ASN A 152 -22.35 15.98 -3.01
N ASP A 153 -21.75 17.10 -2.58
CA ASP A 153 -20.64 17.72 -3.30
C ASP A 153 -19.30 17.00 -3.02
N LEU A 154 -19.13 16.49 -1.81
CA LEU A 154 -17.92 15.79 -1.39
C LEU A 154 -18.25 14.53 -0.60
N PHE A 155 -17.52 13.49 -0.89
CA PHE A 155 -17.55 12.21 -0.20
C PHE A 155 -16.19 11.93 0.46
N PHE A 156 -16.20 11.50 1.72
CA PHE A 156 -15.00 11.12 2.43
C PHE A 156 -15.21 9.86 3.26
N ALA A 157 -14.40 8.83 3.01
CA ALA A 157 -14.41 7.60 3.78
C ALA A 157 -13.07 7.37 4.48
N MET A 158 -13.10 7.08 5.78
CA MET A 158 -11.88 6.84 6.54
C MET A 158 -12.06 5.80 7.65
N SER A 159 -10.96 5.17 8.05
CA SER A 159 -10.94 4.15 9.11
C SER A 159 -10.54 4.67 10.49
N HIS A 160 -10.39 5.96 10.73
CA HIS A 160 -9.97 6.59 12.01
C HIS A 160 -8.77 5.94 12.72
N GLY A 161 -7.95 5.17 12.02
CA GLY A 161 -6.88 4.40 12.66
C GLY A 161 -7.37 3.22 13.52
N VAL A 162 -8.64 2.86 13.43
CA VAL A 162 -9.21 1.67 14.11
C VAL A 162 -8.64 0.40 13.51
N HIS A 163 -8.10 -0.47 14.37
CA HIS A 163 -7.64 -1.80 13.98
C HIS A 163 -8.37 -2.85 14.83
N ARG A 164 -9.08 -3.76 14.17
CA ARG A 164 -9.88 -4.82 14.83
C ARG A 164 -10.89 -4.30 15.87
N GLY A 165 -11.50 -3.16 15.59
CA GLY A 165 -12.48 -2.56 16.50
C GLY A 165 -11.90 -1.74 17.65
N GLU A 166 -10.59 -1.62 17.76
CA GLU A 166 -9.94 -0.82 18.80
C GLU A 166 -9.20 0.39 18.21
N LEU A 167 -9.36 1.56 18.82
CA LEU A 167 -8.59 2.75 18.48
C LEU A 167 -7.15 2.57 18.94
N LYS A 168 -6.21 2.49 18.02
CA LYS A 168 -4.79 2.44 18.39
C LYS A 168 -4.32 3.80 18.84
N LYS A 169 -3.97 3.90 20.12
CA LYS A 169 -3.38 5.09 20.72
C LYS A 169 -2.17 5.55 19.89
N GLY A 170 -2.17 6.81 19.45
CA GLY A 170 -1.06 7.40 18.71
C GLY A 170 -1.16 7.33 17.17
N LYS A 171 -2.24 6.81 16.60
CA LYS A 171 -2.47 6.81 15.13
C LYS A 171 -3.38 7.93 14.63
N LEU A 172 -3.47 9.02 15.36
CA LEU A 172 -4.15 10.24 14.91
C LEU A 172 -3.28 10.90 13.81
N ASP A 173 -3.80 10.94 12.61
CA ASP A 173 -3.09 11.46 11.43
C ASP A 173 -3.60 12.83 10.96
N ASN A 174 -4.28 13.55 11.84
CA ASN A 174 -4.87 14.88 11.59
C ASN A 174 -5.96 14.92 10.50
N ARG A 175 -6.41 13.78 9.94
CA ARG A 175 -7.50 13.76 8.95
C ARG A 175 -8.78 14.38 9.51
N GLU A 176 -9.11 14.06 10.75
CA GLU A 176 -10.27 14.62 11.45
C GLU A 176 -10.18 16.12 11.58
N PHE A 177 -9.02 16.63 12.03
CA PHE A 177 -8.79 18.06 12.12
C PHE A 177 -8.93 18.76 10.77
N PHE A 178 -8.38 18.15 9.71
CA PHE A 178 -8.48 18.67 8.36
C PHE A 178 -9.94 18.73 7.89
N ILE A 179 -10.71 17.64 8.04
CA ILE A 179 -12.11 17.58 7.64
C ILE A 179 -12.97 18.59 8.42
N ASN A 180 -12.79 18.67 9.73
CA ASN A 180 -13.48 19.66 10.56
C ASN A 180 -13.19 21.09 10.09
N LYS A 181 -11.94 21.41 9.77
CA LYS A 181 -11.55 22.71 9.25
C LYS A 181 -12.16 22.98 7.88
N LEU A 182 -12.21 21.95 7.01
CA LEU A 182 -12.80 22.05 5.69
C LEU A 182 -14.29 22.39 5.76
N ILE A 183 -15.04 21.64 6.57
CA ILE A 183 -16.49 21.85 6.78
C ILE A 183 -16.77 23.24 7.37
N LYS A 184 -16.05 23.63 8.44
CA LYS A 184 -16.23 24.95 9.06
C LYS A 184 -15.99 26.10 8.09
N LYS A 185 -15.09 25.93 7.12
CA LYS A 185 -14.79 26.97 6.14
C LYS A 185 -15.74 26.99 4.94
N ASN A 186 -16.45 25.89 4.69
CA ASN A 186 -17.27 25.70 3.48
C ASN A 186 -18.67 25.22 3.86
N GLN A 187 -19.43 26.05 4.56
CA GLN A 187 -20.76 25.71 5.09
C GLN A 187 -21.81 25.43 4.00
N ASN A 188 -21.56 25.86 2.77
CA ASN A 188 -22.45 25.66 1.62
C ASN A 188 -22.22 24.33 0.91
N ILE A 189 -21.18 23.59 1.27
CA ILE A 189 -20.83 22.31 0.64
C ILE A 189 -21.49 21.16 1.40
N LYS A 190 -22.19 20.30 0.69
CA LYS A 190 -22.76 19.06 1.26
C LYS A 190 -21.69 17.98 1.33
N PHE A 191 -21.37 17.57 2.55
CA PHE A 191 -20.41 16.53 2.82
C PHE A 191 -21.11 15.23 3.18
N ASP A 192 -20.63 14.12 2.60
CA ASP A 192 -20.99 12.77 3.00
C ASP A 192 -19.75 12.07 3.58
N ILE A 193 -19.83 11.64 4.86
CA ILE A 193 -18.68 11.14 5.60
C ILE A 193 -18.98 9.76 6.17
N TYR A 194 -18.17 8.80 5.78
CA TYR A 194 -18.22 7.44 6.26
C TYR A 194 -17.02 7.12 7.15
N GLY A 195 -17.30 6.67 8.37
CA GLY A 195 -16.32 6.21 9.34
C GLY A 195 -16.65 4.82 9.89
N MET A 196 -15.72 4.19 10.57
CA MET A 196 -16.01 2.94 11.30
C MET A 196 -16.80 3.25 12.57
N ASN A 197 -18.05 2.76 12.63
CA ASN A 197 -19.02 3.09 13.69
C ASN A 197 -18.79 2.42 15.05
N ASN A 198 -17.81 1.54 15.21
CA ASN A 198 -17.66 0.73 16.43
C ASN A 198 -16.98 1.44 17.60
N ILE A 199 -16.39 2.60 17.35
CA ILE A 199 -15.83 3.47 18.40
C ILE A 199 -16.23 4.89 18.01
N GLN A 200 -17.06 5.51 18.83
CA GLN A 200 -17.35 6.94 18.67
C GLN A 200 -16.05 7.72 18.91
N PRO A 201 -15.47 8.32 17.88
CA PRO A 201 -14.38 9.26 18.08
C PRO A 201 -14.92 10.44 18.91
N ILE A 202 -14.08 11.03 19.75
CA ILE A 202 -14.43 12.17 20.63
C ILE A 202 -15.08 13.36 19.87
N TRP A 203 -14.90 13.41 18.55
CA TRP A 203 -15.41 14.45 17.66
C TRP A 203 -16.73 14.07 16.94
N SER A 204 -17.20 12.83 17.05
CA SER A 204 -18.30 12.30 16.20
C SER A 204 -19.69 12.79 16.61
N SER A 205 -19.90 13.21 17.86
CA SER A 205 -21.21 13.68 18.31
C SER A 205 -21.67 14.96 17.61
N ASP A 206 -20.73 15.84 17.26
CA ASP A 206 -21.03 17.12 16.59
C ASP A 206 -20.99 17.03 15.06
N PHE A 207 -20.46 15.94 14.53
CA PHE A 207 -20.10 15.79 13.14
C PHE A 207 -21.13 15.02 12.32
N LEU A 208 -21.79 14.03 12.94
CA LEU A 208 -22.76 13.14 12.26
C LEU A 208 -24.21 13.66 12.31
N HIS A 209 -24.45 14.81 12.91
CA HIS A 209 -25.79 15.41 13.06
C HIS A 209 -25.93 16.76 12.36
N LYS A 210 -25.03 17.10 11.46
CA LYS A 210 -25.13 18.23 10.56
C LYS A 210 -25.16 17.75 9.11
#